data_627bf9f2d2874e8bebe692ef1a44fd0f
#
_entry.id   627bf9f2d2874e8bebe692ef1a44fd0f
#
_cell.length_a   1.000
_cell.length_b   1.000
_cell.length_c   1.000
_cell.angle_alpha   90.00
_cell.angle_beta   90.00
_cell.angle_gamma   90.00
#
_symmetry.space_group_name_H-M   'P 1'
#
loop_
_entity.id
_entity.type
_entity.pdbx_description
1 polymer ?
#
loop_
_entity_poly.entity_id
_entity_poly.type
_entity_poly.pdbx_seq_one_letter_code
_entity_poly.pdbx_strand_id
1 'polypeptide(L)'
;MTIKVIKIKESFIDKRGKIINILEKPVTSIVIITSKKGAIRANHYHKRDSHWSYIIKGKMKYYEERKSGKVEKVTVKAGEMVYSAPGVPHAMKFLESSIFLAMTTQKRLKGKYDKDTIPHEII
;
A
#
# COMPACT_ATOMS: atom_id res chain seq x y z
N MET A 1 -11.06 -5.82 -13.49
CA MET A 1 -9.79 -5.21 -13.02
C MET A 1 -9.21 -6.08 -11.93
N THR A 2 -7.89 -6.13 -11.87
CA THR A 2 -7.17 -6.92 -10.89
C THR A 2 -6.35 -6.01 -9.99
N ILE A 3 -5.98 -6.54 -8.83
CA ILE A 3 -5.07 -5.85 -7.92
C ILE A 3 -3.71 -5.69 -8.61
N LYS A 4 -3.14 -4.50 -8.53
CA LYS A 4 -1.87 -4.19 -9.18
C LYS A 4 -0.72 -4.35 -8.18
N VAL A 5 0.01 -5.46 -8.30
CA VAL A 5 1.22 -5.75 -7.52
C VAL A 5 2.43 -5.63 -8.43
N ILE A 6 3.44 -4.90 -7.95
CA ILE A 6 4.67 -4.65 -8.68
C ILE A 6 5.82 -5.31 -7.92
N LYS A 7 6.53 -6.22 -8.58
CA LYS A 7 7.75 -6.81 -8.02
C LYS A 7 8.91 -5.88 -8.30
N ILE A 8 9.53 -5.38 -7.23
CA ILE A 8 10.62 -4.41 -7.36
C ILE A 8 11.93 -5.17 -7.49
N LYS A 9 12.70 -4.80 -8.52
CA LYS A 9 14.01 -5.41 -8.79
C LYS A 9 15.12 -4.42 -8.46
N GLU A 10 16.32 -4.95 -8.16
CA GLU A 10 17.48 -4.12 -7.93
C GLU A 10 17.83 -3.34 -9.20
N SER A 11 18.11 -2.04 -9.04
CA SER A 11 18.58 -1.19 -10.13
C SER A 11 20.07 -1.35 -10.38
N PHE A 12 20.81 -1.66 -9.33
CA PHE A 12 22.26 -1.77 -9.38
C PHE A 12 22.78 -2.64 -8.22
N ILE A 13 23.72 -3.54 -8.52
CA ILE A 13 24.34 -4.41 -7.51
C ILE A 13 25.85 -4.38 -7.71
N ASP A 14 26.61 -4.22 -6.63
CA ASP A 14 28.05 -4.41 -6.62
C ASP A 14 28.48 -5.01 -5.26
N LYS A 15 29.80 -5.12 -5.02
CA LYS A 15 30.31 -5.72 -3.77
C LYS A 15 29.96 -4.91 -2.51
N ARG A 16 29.54 -3.65 -2.64
CA ARG A 16 29.13 -2.82 -1.51
C ARG A 16 27.67 -3.05 -1.10
N GLY A 17 26.85 -3.62 -1.99
CA GLY A 17 25.44 -3.83 -1.77
C GLY A 17 24.64 -3.50 -3.02
N LYS A 18 23.38 -3.08 -2.82
CA LYS A 18 22.48 -2.83 -3.94
C LYS A 18 21.71 -1.54 -3.76
N ILE A 19 21.29 -0.99 -4.90
CA ILE A 19 20.39 0.16 -4.97
C ILE A 19 19.08 -0.34 -5.54
N ILE A 20 17.98 -0.03 -4.85
CA ILE A 20 16.64 -0.42 -5.29
C ILE A 20 15.86 0.87 -5.52
N ASN A 21 15.44 1.10 -6.77
CA ASN A 21 14.55 2.19 -7.11
C ASN A 21 13.12 1.70 -7.04
N ILE A 22 12.38 2.15 -6.05
CA ILE A 22 11.04 1.62 -5.78
C ILE A 22 9.93 2.39 -6.49
N LEU A 23 10.13 3.67 -6.81
CA LEU A 23 9.07 4.47 -7.44
C LEU A 23 9.65 5.69 -8.13
N GLU A 24 9.15 5.95 -9.37
CA GLU A 24 9.49 7.14 -10.14
C GLU A 24 8.22 7.90 -10.53
N LYS A 25 7.38 8.18 -9.56
CA LYS A 25 6.14 8.96 -9.72
C LYS A 25 6.16 10.14 -8.77
N PRO A 26 5.51 11.26 -9.12
CA PRO A 26 5.39 12.37 -8.18
C PRO A 26 4.58 11.90 -6.95
N VAL A 27 5.16 12.11 -5.77
CA VAL A 27 4.47 11.84 -4.51
C VAL A 27 4.67 13.04 -3.59
N THR A 28 3.71 13.25 -2.72
CA THR A 28 3.73 14.39 -1.79
C THR A 28 4.15 13.95 -0.39
N SER A 29 3.79 12.76 0.03
CA SER A 29 4.14 12.25 1.36
C SER A 29 4.70 10.84 1.27
N ILE A 30 5.69 10.56 2.12
CA ILE A 30 6.27 9.23 2.29
C ILE A 30 6.29 8.96 3.78
N VAL A 31 5.65 7.86 4.19
CA VAL A 31 5.61 7.49 5.62
C VAL A 31 6.05 6.05 5.80
N ILE A 32 6.63 5.77 6.96
CA ILE A 32 6.98 4.41 7.38
C ILE A 32 5.89 3.94 8.32
N ILE A 33 5.30 2.78 8.03
CA ILE A 33 4.25 2.20 8.85
C ILE A 33 4.69 0.83 9.34
N THR A 34 4.62 0.63 10.66
CA THR A 34 4.84 -0.68 11.26
C THR A 34 3.50 -1.28 11.64
N SER A 35 3.38 -2.59 11.52
CA SER A 35 2.15 -3.29 11.84
C SER A 35 2.46 -4.62 12.48
N LYS A 36 1.78 -4.90 13.60
CA LYS A 36 1.93 -6.17 14.28
C LYS A 36 1.18 -7.27 13.52
N LYS A 37 1.64 -8.51 13.68
CA LYS A 37 0.92 -9.67 13.13
C LYS A 37 -0.54 -9.63 13.55
N GLY A 38 -1.45 -9.81 12.58
CA GLY A 38 -2.88 -9.79 12.79
C GLY A 38 -3.52 -8.42 12.71
N ALA A 39 -2.73 -7.34 12.64
CA ALA A 39 -3.28 -5.99 12.51
C ALA A 39 -4.05 -5.85 11.21
N ILE A 40 -5.14 -5.10 11.26
CA ILE A 40 -5.96 -4.75 10.11
C ILE A 40 -5.87 -3.25 9.93
N ARG A 41 -5.56 -2.82 8.71
CA ARG A 41 -5.49 -1.41 8.34
C ARG A 41 -6.32 -1.14 7.10
N ALA A 42 -6.46 0.13 6.77
CA ALA A 42 -7.29 0.61 5.69
C ALA A 42 -8.77 0.38 5.96
N ASN A 43 -9.47 -0.52 5.28
CA ASN A 43 -10.93 -0.60 5.35
C ASN A 43 -11.53 0.75 5.01
N HIS A 44 -11.08 1.31 3.89
CA HIS A 44 -11.49 2.64 3.42
C HIS A 44 -11.21 2.79 1.93
N TYR A 45 -11.63 3.90 1.36
CA TYR A 45 -11.15 4.36 0.07
C TYR A 45 -10.78 5.84 0.17
N HIS A 46 -9.98 6.31 -0.78
CA HIS A 46 -9.62 7.73 -0.89
C HIS A 46 -10.34 8.33 -2.08
N LYS A 47 -10.83 9.54 -1.95
CA LYS A 47 -11.54 10.21 -3.05
C LYS A 47 -10.59 10.58 -4.18
N ARG A 48 -9.40 11.10 -3.83
CA ARG A 48 -8.43 11.61 -4.82
C ARG A 48 -7.06 11.02 -4.69
N ASP A 49 -6.69 10.54 -3.49
CA ASP A 49 -5.34 10.08 -3.20
C ASP A 49 -5.05 8.73 -3.85
N SER A 50 -3.82 8.59 -4.34
CA SER A 50 -3.25 7.32 -4.78
C SER A 50 -2.17 6.92 -3.81
N HIS A 51 -2.11 5.64 -3.46
CA HIS A 51 -1.12 5.09 -2.56
C HIS A 51 -0.30 4.01 -3.23
N TRP A 52 1.00 4.04 -2.99
CA TRP A 52 1.89 2.92 -3.29
C TRP A 52 2.42 2.43 -1.95
N SER A 53 2.21 1.15 -1.65
CA SER A 53 2.65 0.53 -0.40
C SER A 53 3.73 -0.50 -0.71
N TYR A 54 4.97 -0.19 -0.32
CA TYR A 54 6.13 -1.05 -0.56
C TYR A 54 6.49 -1.79 0.73
N ILE A 55 6.47 -3.13 0.68
CA ILE A 55 6.78 -3.95 1.86
C ILE A 55 8.30 -4.09 2.01
N ILE A 56 8.83 -3.50 3.08
CA ILE A 56 10.25 -3.61 3.43
C ILE A 56 10.51 -4.94 4.13
N LYS A 57 9.62 -5.31 5.06
CA LYS A 57 9.74 -6.52 5.86
C LYS A 57 8.35 -7.07 6.15
N GLY A 58 8.22 -8.39 6.13
CA GLY A 58 6.96 -9.05 6.46
C GLY A 58 6.12 -9.33 5.24
N LYS A 59 4.83 -9.51 5.46
CA LYS A 59 3.85 -9.73 4.39
C LYS A 59 2.44 -9.42 4.87
N MET A 60 1.60 -9.05 3.92
CA MET A 60 0.21 -8.74 4.20
C MET A 60 -0.70 -9.38 3.16
N LYS A 61 -1.93 -9.62 3.53
CA LYS A 61 -2.99 -9.91 2.59
C LYS A 61 -3.69 -8.59 2.27
N TYR A 62 -3.74 -8.24 1.00
CA TYR A 62 -4.30 -7.00 0.50
C TYR A 62 -5.60 -7.29 -0.24
N TYR A 63 -6.63 -6.51 0.03
CA TYR A 63 -7.98 -6.70 -0.49
C TYR A 63 -8.44 -5.47 -1.24
N GLU A 64 -9.17 -5.66 -2.34
CA GLU A 64 -9.87 -4.58 -3.03
C GLU A 64 -11.30 -5.02 -3.34
N GLU A 65 -12.24 -4.10 -3.16
CA GLU A 65 -13.63 -4.34 -3.51
C GLU A 65 -13.95 -3.71 -4.85
N ARG A 66 -14.52 -4.49 -5.76
CA ARG A 66 -14.95 -4.03 -7.08
C ARG A 66 -16.33 -3.41 -7.01
N LYS A 67 -16.72 -2.66 -8.05
CA LYS A 67 -18.05 -2.04 -8.13
C LYS A 67 -19.17 -3.07 -8.06
N SER A 68 -18.92 -4.29 -8.51
CA SER A 68 -19.86 -5.39 -8.42
C SER A 68 -20.07 -5.92 -6.99
N GLY A 69 -19.25 -5.47 -6.05
CA GLY A 69 -19.21 -5.99 -4.67
C GLY A 69 -18.25 -7.15 -4.49
N LYS A 70 -17.67 -7.67 -5.57
CA LYS A 70 -16.69 -8.75 -5.49
C LYS A 70 -15.41 -8.24 -4.83
N VAL A 71 -14.92 -9.00 -3.84
CA VAL A 71 -13.67 -8.69 -3.16
C VAL A 71 -12.56 -9.57 -3.71
N GLU A 72 -11.52 -8.92 -4.22
CA GLU A 72 -10.31 -9.61 -4.67
C GLU A 72 -9.24 -9.51 -3.60
N LYS A 73 -8.34 -10.48 -3.53
CA LYS A 73 -7.27 -10.49 -2.53
C LYS A 73 -5.99 -11.05 -3.12
N VAL A 74 -4.87 -10.60 -2.56
CA VAL A 74 -3.54 -11.06 -2.95
C VAL A 74 -2.60 -10.93 -1.75
N THR A 75 -1.60 -11.78 -1.66
CA THR A 75 -0.54 -11.64 -0.67
C THR A 75 0.58 -10.79 -1.25
N VAL A 76 0.98 -9.75 -0.51
CA VAL A 76 2.09 -8.86 -0.87
C VAL A 76 3.18 -9.05 0.17
N LYS A 77 4.39 -9.34 -0.28
CA LYS A 77 5.52 -9.65 0.60
C LYS A 77 6.69 -8.70 0.39
N ALA A 78 7.70 -8.81 1.26
CA ALA A 78 8.90 -7.98 1.17
C ALA A 78 9.47 -7.95 -0.25
N GLY A 79 9.80 -6.76 -0.74
CA GLY A 79 10.28 -6.54 -2.09
C GLY A 79 9.17 -6.29 -3.12
N GLU A 80 7.92 -6.35 -2.71
CA GLU A 80 6.77 -6.10 -3.58
C GLU A 80 6.04 -4.82 -3.16
N MET A 81 5.39 -4.20 -4.11
CA MET A 81 4.63 -2.96 -3.91
C MET A 81 3.23 -3.13 -4.49
N VAL A 82 2.23 -2.61 -3.79
CA VAL A 82 0.86 -2.60 -4.29
C VAL A 82 0.40 -1.16 -4.51
N TYR A 83 -0.33 -0.94 -5.60
CA TYR A 83 -0.93 0.35 -5.91
C TYR A 83 -2.40 0.36 -5.53
N SER A 84 -2.81 1.38 -4.79
CA SER A 84 -4.22 1.61 -4.41
C SER A 84 -4.73 2.85 -5.12
N ALA A 85 -5.66 2.66 -6.06
CA ALA A 85 -6.21 3.74 -6.87
C ALA A 85 -7.27 4.54 -6.10
N PRO A 86 -7.49 5.82 -6.47
CA PRO A 86 -8.59 6.59 -5.91
C PRO A 86 -9.94 5.90 -6.14
N GLY A 87 -10.83 6.00 -5.16
CA GLY A 87 -12.19 5.47 -5.26
C GLY A 87 -12.33 3.97 -5.08
N VAL A 88 -11.22 3.23 -4.92
CA VAL A 88 -11.27 1.77 -4.76
C VAL A 88 -11.13 1.42 -3.28
N PRO A 89 -12.19 0.84 -2.66
CA PRO A 89 -12.08 0.38 -1.28
C PRO A 89 -11.03 -0.71 -1.16
N HIS A 90 -10.19 -0.60 -0.13
CA HIS A 90 -9.12 -1.56 0.09
C HIS A 90 -8.90 -1.80 1.58
N ALA A 91 -8.30 -2.94 1.90
CA ALA A 91 -7.99 -3.34 3.25
C ALA A 91 -6.70 -4.14 3.29
N MET A 92 -6.06 -4.15 4.43
CA MET A 92 -4.80 -4.86 4.67
C MET A 92 -4.90 -5.66 5.95
N LYS A 93 -4.50 -6.93 5.89
CA LYS A 93 -4.33 -7.75 7.07
C LYS A 93 -2.90 -8.27 7.10
N PHE A 94 -2.18 -7.98 8.18
CA PHE A 94 -0.77 -8.34 8.26
C PHE A 94 -0.61 -9.76 8.77
N LEU A 95 0.03 -10.60 7.95
CA LEU A 95 0.19 -12.03 8.22
C LEU A 95 1.37 -12.30 9.16
N GLU A 96 2.27 -11.33 9.28
CA GLU A 96 3.38 -11.31 10.23
C GLU A 96 3.73 -9.86 10.54
N SER A 97 4.55 -9.63 11.55
CA SER A 97 5.00 -8.27 11.88
C SER A 97 5.70 -7.67 10.67
N SER A 98 5.28 -6.48 10.27
CA SER A 98 5.64 -5.90 8.98
C SER A 98 6.04 -4.44 9.11
N ILE A 99 6.87 -4.02 8.13
CA ILE A 99 7.27 -2.61 7.95
C ILE A 99 7.05 -2.30 6.49
N PHE A 100 6.32 -1.23 6.20
CA PHE A 100 6.15 -0.79 4.81
C PHE A 100 6.23 0.72 4.66
N LEU A 101 6.58 1.17 3.46
CA LEU A 101 6.53 2.57 3.06
C LEU A 101 5.22 2.81 2.35
N ALA A 102 4.49 3.85 2.76
CA ALA A 102 3.35 4.33 2.01
C ALA A 102 3.73 5.65 1.36
N MET A 103 3.62 5.69 0.03
CA MET A 103 3.91 6.87 -0.78
C MET A 103 2.61 7.37 -1.37
N THR A 104 2.27 8.63 -1.12
CA THR A 104 0.95 9.16 -1.42
C THR A 104 1.00 10.42 -2.26
N THR A 105 -0.02 10.62 -3.12
CA THR A 105 -0.11 11.81 -3.97
C THR A 105 -0.70 13.01 -3.23
N GLN A 106 -1.43 12.80 -2.13
CA GLN A 106 -2.00 13.86 -1.32
C GLN A 106 -1.24 14.00 0.00
N LYS A 107 -1.23 15.20 0.56
CA LYS A 107 -0.58 15.47 1.84
C LYS A 107 -1.27 14.71 2.97
N ARG A 108 -0.48 14.13 3.88
CA ARG A 108 -0.98 13.45 5.07
C ARG A 108 -1.08 14.38 6.26
N LEU A 109 -1.41 15.64 6.02
CA LEU A 109 -1.63 16.61 7.08
C LEU A 109 -3.00 16.37 7.72
N LYS A 110 -3.04 16.54 9.06
CA LYS A 110 -4.28 16.41 9.82
C LYS A 110 -5.37 17.30 9.19
N GLY A 111 -6.57 16.74 9.06
CA GLY A 111 -7.71 17.43 8.46
C GLY A 111 -7.80 17.28 6.96
N LYS A 112 -6.67 17.21 6.24
CA LYS A 112 -6.69 16.99 4.79
C LYS A 112 -6.78 15.51 4.44
N TYR A 113 -5.97 14.69 5.09
CA TYR A 113 -6.00 13.24 4.91
C TYR A 113 -7.37 12.68 5.29
N ASP A 114 -7.89 13.11 6.43
CA ASP A 114 -9.17 12.61 6.95
C ASP A 114 -10.36 12.96 6.05
N LYS A 115 -10.32 14.13 5.39
CA LYS A 115 -11.39 14.54 4.47
C LYS A 115 -11.40 13.72 3.19
N ASP A 116 -10.25 13.25 2.76
CA ASP A 116 -10.12 12.43 1.55
C ASP A 116 -10.36 10.95 1.81
N THR A 117 -10.30 10.51 3.06
CA THR A 117 -10.40 9.11 3.45
C THR A 117 -11.82 8.79 3.94
N ILE A 118 -12.48 7.86 3.27
CA ILE A 118 -13.85 7.44 3.58
C ILE A 118 -13.83 6.02 4.13
N PRO A 119 -14.31 5.80 5.37
CA PRO A 119 -14.40 4.44 5.94
C PRO A 119 -15.27 3.54 5.08
N HIS A 120 -14.82 2.32 4.87
CA HIS A 120 -15.56 1.32 4.09
C HIS A 120 -15.05 -0.07 4.47
N GLU A 121 -15.73 -0.72 5.39
CA GLU A 121 -15.29 -2.00 5.91
C GLU A 121 -15.43 -3.11 4.88
N ILE A 122 -14.33 -3.85 4.64
CA ILE A 122 -14.28 -5.01 3.74
C ILE A 122 -14.02 -6.29 4.54
N ILE A 123 -13.15 -6.20 5.55
CA ILE A 123 -12.75 -7.36 6.35
C ILE A 123 -12.85 -7.11 7.83
#